data_1c4d3df1083542bc8544051282335962
#
_entry.id   1c4d3df1083542bc8544051282335962
#
_cell.length_a   1.000
_cell.length_b   1.000
_cell.length_c   1.000
_cell.angle_alpha   90.00
_cell.angle_beta   90.00
_cell.angle_gamma   90.00
#
_symmetry.space_group_name_H-M   'P 1'
#
loop_
_entity.id
_entity.type
_entity.pdbx_description
1 polymer ?
#
loop_
_entity_poly.entity_id
_entity_poly.type
_entity_poly.pdbx_seq_one_letter_code
_entity_poly.pdbx_strand_id
1 'polypeptide(L)' 'MFEAVYYKVASIDGDYAHLQKSDGSSDELKLVARALLPAEITEGCELKYEMLQYEMV' A
#
# COMPACT_ATOMS: atom_id res chain seq x y z
N MET A 1 10.71 4.94 18.24
CA MET A 1 9.36 4.33 18.13
C MET A 1 8.93 4.37 16.66
N PHE A 2 8.51 3.24 16.15
CA PHE A 2 8.09 3.16 14.76
C PHE A 2 6.59 3.39 14.64
N GLU A 3 6.22 4.16 13.63
CA GLU A 3 4.82 4.39 13.35
C GLU A 3 4.41 3.59 12.12
N ALA A 4 3.30 2.92 12.22
CA ALA A 4 2.74 2.21 11.07
C ALA A 4 1.88 3.16 10.26
N VAL A 5 2.00 3.09 8.95
CA VAL A 5 1.16 3.84 8.03
C VAL A 5 0.31 2.84 7.25
N TYR A 6 -0.98 3.07 7.22
CA TYR A 6 -1.89 2.16 6.54
C TYR A 6 -2.24 2.70 5.17
N TYR A 7 -2.22 1.81 4.19
CA TYR A 7 -2.54 2.13 2.82
C TYR A 7 -3.62 1.19 2.31
N LYS A 8 -4.37 1.68 1.35
CA LYS A 8 -5.34 0.87 0.63
C LYS A 8 -4.91 0.77 -0.82
N VAL A 9 -4.97 -0.43 -1.39
CA VAL A 9 -4.64 -0.61 -2.79
C VAL A 9 -5.77 -0.05 -3.63
N ALA A 10 -5.54 1.10 -4.24
CA ALA A 10 -6.55 1.75 -5.07
C ALA A 10 -6.69 1.07 -6.42
N SER A 11 -5.54 0.68 -7.01
CA SER A 11 -5.54 -0.02 -8.28
C SER A 11 -4.21 -0.73 -8.47
N ILE A 12 -4.22 -1.72 -9.36
CA ILE A 12 -3.00 -2.44 -9.74
C ILE A 12 -2.86 -2.30 -11.25
N ASP A 13 -1.69 -1.86 -11.69
CA ASP A 13 -1.42 -1.62 -13.09
C ASP A 13 -0.09 -2.28 -13.47
N GLY A 14 -0.17 -3.46 -14.06
CA GLY A 14 1.00 -4.20 -14.47
C GLY A 14 1.90 -4.54 -13.28
N ASP A 15 3.14 -4.05 -13.30
CA ASP A 15 4.11 -4.31 -12.26
C ASP A 15 4.05 -3.32 -11.10
N TYR A 16 3.09 -2.41 -11.11
CA TYR A 16 2.95 -1.37 -10.11
C TYR A 16 1.57 -1.37 -9.49
N ALA A 17 1.51 -0.93 -8.24
CA ALA A 17 0.25 -0.73 -7.57
C ALA A 17 0.16 0.73 -7.12
N HIS A 18 -1.06 1.26 -7.14
CA HIS A 18 -1.34 2.61 -6.66
C HIS A 18 -1.95 2.50 -5.27
N LEU A 19 -1.26 3.07 -4.30
CA LEU A 19 -1.69 3.00 -2.90
C LEU A 19 -2.19 4.37 -2.45
N GLN A 20 -3.23 4.36 -1.64
CA GLN A 20 -3.79 5.56 -1.04
C GLN A 20 -3.77 5.40 0.46
N LYS A 21 -3.43 6.47 1.19
CA LYS A 21 -3.45 6.42 2.64
C LYS A 21 -4.85 6.15 3.15
N SER A 22 -4.98 5.16 4.02
CA SER A 22 -6.28 4.75 4.53
C SER A 22 -6.94 5.79 5.41
N ASP A 23 -6.15 6.68 6.02
CA ASP A 23 -6.70 7.70 6.92
C ASP A 23 -7.28 8.91 6.19
N GLY A 24 -7.19 8.92 4.87
CA GLY A 24 -7.73 10.03 4.09
C GLY A 24 -6.93 11.32 4.17
N SER A 25 -5.72 11.28 4.72
CA SER A 25 -4.91 12.49 4.89
C SER A 25 -4.38 13.04 3.58
N SER A 26 -4.42 12.26 2.50
CA SER A 26 -3.94 12.67 1.20
C SER A 26 -4.75 12.00 0.11
N ASP A 27 -5.05 12.74 -0.94
CA ASP A 27 -5.72 12.21 -2.13
C ASP A 27 -4.72 11.68 -3.15
N GLU A 28 -3.43 11.86 -2.90
CA GLU A 28 -2.40 11.41 -3.82
C GLU A 28 -2.21 9.91 -3.74
N LEU A 29 -2.02 9.30 -4.90
CA LEU A 29 -1.72 7.88 -4.98
C LEU A 29 -0.20 7.70 -5.00
N LYS A 30 0.27 6.74 -4.22
CA LYS A 30 1.69 6.41 -4.18
C LYS A 30 1.92 5.22 -5.12
N LEU A 31 2.84 5.38 -6.06
CA LEU A 31 3.18 4.31 -6.99
C LEU A 31 4.25 3.44 -6.37
N VAL A 32 3.95 2.15 -6.20
CA VAL A 32 4.87 1.20 -5.57
C VAL A 32 4.97 -0.04 -6.44
N ALA A 33 6.20 -0.50 -6.67
CA ALA A 33 6.42 -1.72 -7.45
C ALA A 33 5.85 -2.93 -6.70
N ARG A 34 5.16 -3.80 -7.43
CA ARG A 34 4.55 -5.00 -6.83
C ARG A 34 5.60 -5.91 -6.20
N ALA A 35 6.84 -5.87 -6.69
CA ALA A 35 7.92 -6.66 -6.10
C ALA A 35 8.19 -6.30 -4.64
N LEU A 36 7.81 -5.10 -4.21
CA LEU A 36 7.97 -4.66 -2.83
C LEU A 36 6.74 -4.95 -1.98
N LEU A 37 5.71 -5.53 -2.56
CA LEU A 37 4.43 -5.75 -1.90
C LEU A 37 4.14 -7.25 -1.80
N PRO A 38 3.28 -7.66 -0.83
CA PRO A 38 2.87 -9.07 -0.77
C PRO A 38 2.22 -9.51 -2.06
N ALA A 39 2.47 -10.76 -2.46
CA ALA A 39 1.95 -11.29 -3.71
C ALA A 39 0.43 -11.43 -3.71
N GLU A 40 -0.18 -11.50 -2.52
CA GLU A 40 -1.62 -11.71 -2.39
C GLU A 40 -2.44 -10.44 -2.52
N ILE A 41 -1.81 -9.29 -2.78
CA ILE A 41 -2.57 -8.04 -2.85
C ILE A 41 -3.57 -8.07 -3.99
N THR A 42 -4.72 -7.44 -3.73
CA THR A 42 -5.76 -7.22 -4.73
C THR A 42 -6.26 -5.80 -4.56
N GLU A 43 -6.96 -5.29 -5.57
CA GLU A 43 -7.56 -3.97 -5.44
C GLU A 43 -8.55 -3.97 -4.29
N GLY A 44 -8.44 -2.95 -3.45
CA GLY A 44 -9.28 -2.79 -2.28
C GLY A 44 -8.71 -3.36 -1.00
N CYS A 45 -7.61 -4.12 -1.05
CA CYS A 45 -7.02 -4.64 0.17
C CYS A 45 -6.25 -3.56 0.91
N GLU A 46 -6.03 -3.79 2.21
CA GLU A 46 -5.32 -2.84 3.06
C GLU A 46 -3.95 -3.37 3.41
N LEU A 47 -2.98 -2.46 3.43
CA LEU A 47 -1.59 -2.78 3.74
C LEU A 47 -1.12 -1.92 4.90
N LYS A 48 -0.23 -2.49 5.70
CA LYS A 48 0.45 -1.77 6.77
C LYS A 48 1.90 -1.57 6.37
N TYR A 49 2.37 -0.34 6.40
CA TYR A 49 3.77 -0.01 6.13
C TYR A 49 4.45 0.32 7.45
N GLU A 50 5.40 -0.51 7.82
CA GLU A 50 6.13 -0.36 9.08
C GLU A 50 7.51 -0.95 8.89
N MET A 51 8.52 -0.29 9.45
CA MET A 51 9.89 -0.76 9.40
C MET A 51 10.37 -1.04 7.97
N LEU A 52 10.00 -0.15 7.06
CA LEU A 52 10.37 -0.21 5.64
C LEU A 52 9.80 -1.44 4.91
N GLN A 53 8.72 -2.01 5.43
CA GLN A 53 8.09 -3.19 4.83
C GLN A 53 6.59 -2.99 4.73
N TYR A 54 6.02 -3.55 3.67
CA TYR A 54 4.57 -3.58 3.50
C TYR A 54 4.05 -4.96 3.89
N GLU A 55 2.98 -5.00 4.67
CA GLU A 55 2.38 -6.25 5.11
C GLU A 55 0.88 -6.20 4.89
N MET A 56 0.29 -7.37 4.62
CA MET A 56 -1.17 -7.49 4.56
C MET A 56 -1.75 -7.32 5.97
N VAL A 57 -2.83 -6.60 6.05
CA VAL A 57 -3.54 -6.43 7.32
C VAL A 57 -4.62 -7.48 7.47
#